data_99132cc736c1d115d19872378ec5b876
#
_entry.id   99132cc736c1d115d19872378ec5b876
#
_cell.length_a   1.000
_cell.length_b   1.000
_cell.length_c   1.000
_cell.angle_alpha   90.00
_cell.angle_beta   90.00
_cell.angle_gamma   90.00
#
_symmetry.space_group_name_H-M   'P 1'
#
loop_
_entity.id
_entity.type
_entity.pdbx_description
1 polymer ?
#
loop_
_entity_poly.entity_id
_entity_poly.type
_entity_poly.pdbx_seq_one_letter_code
_entity_poly.pdbx_strand_id
1 'polypeptide(L)'
;MKWGGRLFLALALVATGAAGQAGAATLSVGPGQAYALPSRAIAAARDGDTVAIAPGTYHDCAIVRRNRLTIEGTGPGVVLAGRSCAGKGILIIDANDVTVKDLTLQGAVVPDGNGSGIRAEGGGTLTVEGVRFVDNQDGILAAANPRAVLRVLGSRFVGNGSCANAGGCAHAIYAGPIGTLDVERSRFRDTREGHSIKSRAARTIVKDCTIADGPDGTSSYQIDVPNGGDVLIEGNRLEKGPKSQNRRNAIMIGEEGVTQPTKSLVVKDNTLVDDTGWPTVFVHNETATPAVLAGNVFKGGTVVPLVGPGTVR
;
A
#
# COMPACT_ATOMS: atom_id res chain seq x y z
N MET A 1 13.17 88.75 16.81
CA MET A 1 12.28 87.61 17.23
C MET A 1 12.62 86.39 16.39
N LYS A 2 13.36 85.41 16.95
CA LYS A 2 13.76 84.17 16.26
C LYS A 2 12.97 83.00 16.90
N TRP A 3 12.14 82.35 16.11
CA TRP A 3 11.41 81.15 16.52
C TRP A 3 12.21 79.90 16.09
N GLY A 4 12.68 79.12 17.05
CA GLY A 4 13.32 77.85 16.86
C GLY A 4 12.33 76.70 16.90
N GLY A 5 12.05 76.07 15.76
CA GLY A 5 11.23 74.88 15.70
C GLY A 5 12.07 73.66 16.11
N ARG A 6 11.65 72.93 17.13
CA ARG A 6 12.21 71.61 17.50
C ARG A 6 11.52 70.51 16.71
N LEU A 7 12.25 69.83 15.89
CA LEU A 7 11.83 68.64 15.16
C LEU A 7 11.92 67.44 16.12
N PHE A 8 10.80 66.84 16.48
CA PHE A 8 10.77 65.52 17.19
C PHE A 8 10.81 64.41 16.17
N LEU A 9 11.90 63.68 16.14
CA LEU A 9 12.04 62.46 15.35
C LEU A 9 11.44 61.29 16.16
N ALA A 10 10.30 60.77 15.74
CA ALA A 10 9.67 59.57 16.32
C ALA A 10 10.34 58.34 15.71
N LEU A 11 11.10 57.62 16.52
CA LEU A 11 11.72 56.35 16.13
C LEU A 11 10.64 55.26 16.26
N ALA A 12 10.11 54.73 15.15
CA ALA A 12 9.22 53.60 15.13
C ALA A 12 10.06 52.32 15.26
N LEU A 13 9.97 51.64 16.41
CA LEU A 13 10.52 50.28 16.58
C LEU A 13 9.63 49.29 15.80
N VAL A 14 10.13 48.78 14.68
CA VAL A 14 9.52 47.63 13.99
C VAL A 14 10.00 46.37 14.70
N ALA A 15 9.14 45.77 15.55
CA ALA A 15 9.36 44.49 16.14
C ALA A 15 9.15 43.41 15.05
N THR A 16 10.22 42.92 14.45
CA THR A 16 10.21 41.73 13.59
C THR A 16 10.01 40.50 14.48
N GLY A 17 8.77 40.08 14.64
CA GLY A 17 8.45 38.81 15.27
C GLY A 17 8.99 37.67 14.41
N ALA A 18 10.08 37.05 14.82
CA ALA A 18 10.52 35.76 14.28
C ALA A 18 9.41 34.74 14.59
N ALA A 19 8.61 34.38 13.59
CA ALA A 19 7.75 33.21 13.68
C ALA A 19 8.67 31.98 13.77
N GLY A 20 8.95 31.54 14.99
CA GLY A 20 9.65 30.30 15.24
C GLY A 20 8.88 29.18 14.55
N GLN A 21 9.52 28.42 13.67
CA GLN A 21 8.96 27.17 13.15
C GLN A 21 8.72 26.29 14.36
N ALA A 22 7.47 26.04 14.72
CA ALA A 22 7.13 25.06 15.72
C ALA A 22 7.69 23.71 15.23
N GLY A 23 8.58 23.11 16.01
CA GLY A 23 9.11 21.77 15.71
C GLY A 23 7.97 20.74 15.59
N ALA A 24 8.24 19.62 14.92
CA ALA A 24 7.31 18.52 14.82
C ALA A 24 6.82 18.07 16.21
N ALA A 25 5.51 18.01 16.39
CA ALA A 25 4.88 17.61 17.65
C ALA A 25 4.43 16.15 17.61
N THR A 26 4.32 15.53 18.80
CA THR A 26 3.69 14.22 18.96
C THR A 26 2.32 14.40 19.62
N LEU A 27 1.28 13.93 18.93
CA LEU A 27 -0.10 13.93 19.39
C LEU A 27 -0.44 12.53 19.90
N SER A 28 -0.57 12.37 21.21
CA SER A 28 -0.84 11.08 21.86
C SER A 28 -2.32 10.74 21.86
N VAL A 29 -2.65 9.51 21.44
CA VAL A 29 -4.02 8.97 21.34
C VAL A 29 -4.18 7.76 22.26
N GLY A 30 -5.29 7.72 22.99
CA GLY A 30 -5.66 6.59 23.84
C GLY A 30 -6.36 6.99 25.14
N PRO A 31 -6.69 6.00 25.98
CA PRO A 31 -7.25 6.28 27.31
C PRO A 31 -6.30 7.15 28.14
N GLY A 32 -6.84 8.26 28.66
CA GLY A 32 -6.04 9.22 29.47
C GLY A 32 -5.07 10.09 28.68
N GLN A 33 -5.02 9.96 27.34
CA GLN A 33 -4.18 10.78 26.47
C GLN A 33 -4.91 12.07 26.05
N ALA A 34 -4.19 12.98 25.37
CA ALA A 34 -4.74 14.23 24.86
C ALA A 34 -5.91 14.02 23.88
N TYR A 35 -5.88 12.90 23.13
CA TYR A 35 -6.93 12.55 22.17
C TYR A 35 -7.46 11.15 22.47
N ALA A 36 -8.78 11.02 22.55
CA ALA A 36 -9.43 9.72 22.74
C ALA A 36 -9.49 8.89 21.44
N LEU A 37 -9.49 9.54 20.27
CA LEU A 37 -9.65 8.91 18.96
C LEU A 37 -8.54 9.34 17.99
N PRO A 38 -8.05 8.43 17.14
CA PRO A 38 -7.06 8.73 16.09
C PRO A 38 -7.50 9.87 15.16
N SER A 39 -8.77 9.88 14.71
CA SER A 39 -9.30 10.90 13.82
C SER A 39 -9.20 12.32 14.40
N ARG A 40 -9.33 12.47 15.72
CA ARG A 40 -9.23 13.76 16.39
C ARG A 40 -7.79 14.27 16.40
N ALA A 41 -6.83 13.40 16.68
CA ALA A 41 -5.42 13.74 16.64
C ALA A 41 -4.97 14.07 15.20
N ILE A 42 -5.35 13.24 14.22
CA ILE A 42 -5.04 13.46 12.79
C ILE A 42 -5.61 14.80 12.30
N ALA A 43 -6.83 15.15 12.69
CA ALA A 43 -7.44 16.43 12.32
C ALA A 43 -6.72 17.64 12.96
N ALA A 44 -6.20 17.49 14.18
CA ALA A 44 -5.48 18.54 14.92
C ALA A 44 -4.00 18.67 14.49
N ALA A 45 -3.43 17.63 13.89
CA ALA A 45 -2.03 17.58 13.48
C ALA A 45 -1.67 18.64 12.45
N ARG A 46 -0.41 19.00 12.41
CA ARG A 46 0.23 19.87 11.41
C ARG A 46 1.17 19.04 10.54
N ASP A 47 1.64 19.64 9.46
CA ASP A 47 2.64 19.03 8.60
C ASP A 47 3.92 18.69 9.38
N GLY A 48 4.35 17.43 9.27
CA GLY A 48 5.54 16.92 9.96
C GLY A 48 5.29 16.34 11.35
N ASP A 49 4.08 16.44 11.90
CA ASP A 49 3.75 15.89 13.22
C ASP A 49 3.71 14.35 13.22
N THR A 50 3.69 13.77 14.43
CA THR A 50 3.47 12.35 14.67
C THR A 50 2.19 12.16 15.48
N VAL A 51 1.31 11.27 15.02
CA VAL A 51 0.15 10.78 15.76
C VAL A 51 0.49 9.42 16.35
N ALA A 52 0.72 9.38 17.67
CA ALA A 52 1.17 8.20 18.41
C ALA A 52 -0.02 7.55 19.12
N ILE A 53 -0.42 6.35 18.66
CA ILE A 53 -1.65 5.66 19.09
C ILE A 53 -1.29 4.55 20.08
N ALA A 54 -1.84 4.63 21.29
CA ALA A 54 -1.66 3.61 22.32
C ALA A 54 -2.41 2.31 21.97
N PRO A 55 -1.99 1.15 22.53
CA PRO A 55 -2.72 -0.10 22.38
C PRO A 55 -4.20 0.02 22.74
N GLY A 56 -5.06 -0.57 21.89
CA GLY A 56 -6.51 -0.52 22.01
C GLY A 56 -7.21 -0.71 20.67
N THR A 57 -8.51 -0.99 20.72
CA THR A 57 -9.35 -1.07 19.53
C THR A 57 -10.15 0.21 19.37
N TYR A 58 -9.96 0.88 18.24
CA TYR A 58 -10.61 2.15 17.90
C TYR A 58 -11.57 1.91 16.74
N HIS A 59 -12.88 2.04 17.01
CA HIS A 59 -13.90 2.05 15.96
C HIS A 59 -13.95 3.45 15.32
N ASP A 60 -12.92 3.74 14.55
CA ASP A 60 -12.66 5.07 14.02
C ASP A 60 -12.10 5.00 12.60
N CYS A 61 -12.23 6.11 11.86
CA CYS A 61 -11.62 6.30 10.55
C CYS A 61 -11.18 7.75 10.38
N ALA A 62 -10.20 8.01 9.52
CA ALA A 62 -9.67 9.37 9.35
C ALA A 62 -9.33 9.70 7.88
N ILE A 63 -9.42 11.00 7.55
CA ILE A 63 -8.89 11.55 6.30
C ILE A 63 -7.64 12.36 6.65
N VAL A 64 -6.51 11.93 6.13
CA VAL A 64 -5.19 12.54 6.34
C VAL A 64 -4.96 13.58 5.26
N ARG A 65 -4.83 14.85 5.65
CA ARG A 65 -4.58 16.00 4.75
C ARG A 65 -3.30 16.77 5.10
N ARG A 66 -2.50 16.21 6.02
CA ARG A 66 -1.23 16.82 6.43
C ARG A 66 -0.07 16.08 5.78
N ASN A 67 0.81 16.83 5.15
CA ASN A 67 2.01 16.27 4.54
C ASN A 67 3.04 15.89 5.61
N ARG A 68 3.88 14.92 5.32
CA ARG A 68 4.95 14.43 6.21
C ARG A 68 4.44 13.99 7.59
N LEU A 69 3.14 13.59 7.66
CA LEU A 69 2.55 13.07 8.90
C LEU A 69 3.00 11.61 9.13
N THR A 70 3.39 11.30 10.36
CA THR A 70 3.57 9.93 10.82
C THR A 70 2.37 9.51 11.65
N ILE A 71 1.79 8.34 11.36
CA ILE A 71 0.73 7.70 12.15
C ILE A 71 1.27 6.37 12.62
N GLU A 72 1.47 6.21 13.93
CA GLU A 72 2.13 5.03 14.48
C GLU A 72 1.42 4.42 15.66
N GLY A 73 1.48 3.09 15.76
CA GLY A 73 1.15 2.37 16.98
C GLY A 73 2.33 2.38 17.94
N THR A 74 2.10 2.72 19.21
CA THR A 74 3.17 2.78 20.23
C THR A 74 3.43 1.44 20.91
N GLY A 75 2.77 0.37 20.49
CA GLY A 75 2.94 -0.98 21.02
C GLY A 75 2.01 -1.98 20.35
N PRO A 76 2.11 -3.26 20.72
CA PRO A 76 1.26 -4.30 20.14
C PRO A 76 -0.22 -4.07 20.50
N GLY A 77 -1.12 -4.46 19.57
CA GLY A 77 -2.57 -4.38 19.82
C GLY A 77 -3.21 -3.02 19.51
N VAL A 78 -2.55 -2.16 18.74
CA VAL A 78 -3.22 -0.97 18.17
C VAL A 78 -4.06 -1.41 16.97
N VAL A 79 -5.38 -1.27 17.05
CA VAL A 79 -6.32 -1.71 16.00
C VAL A 79 -7.30 -0.57 15.67
N LEU A 80 -7.37 -0.19 14.40
CA LEU A 80 -8.45 0.62 13.86
C LEU A 80 -9.39 -0.32 13.10
N ALA A 81 -10.67 -0.39 13.48
CA ALA A 81 -11.57 -1.44 13.02
C ALA A 81 -12.96 -0.96 12.59
N GLY A 82 -13.50 -1.63 11.57
CA GLY A 82 -14.92 -1.69 11.24
C GLY A 82 -15.59 -0.37 10.86
N ARG A 83 -14.83 0.71 10.65
CA ARG A 83 -15.39 2.01 10.25
C ARG A 83 -14.66 2.54 9.01
N SER A 84 -15.42 2.95 8.01
CA SER A 84 -14.89 3.54 6.78
C SER A 84 -15.38 4.99 6.63
N CYS A 85 -14.46 5.92 6.38
CA CYS A 85 -14.77 7.31 6.08
C CYS A 85 -15.11 7.47 4.59
N ALA A 86 -16.00 8.41 4.28
CA ALA A 86 -16.39 8.81 2.92
C ALA A 86 -16.75 7.63 1.98
N GLY A 87 -17.21 6.50 2.53
CA GLY A 87 -17.47 5.29 1.75
C GLY A 87 -16.23 4.71 1.06
N LYS A 88 -15.01 4.91 1.62
CA LYS A 88 -13.75 4.50 0.97
C LYS A 88 -12.86 3.62 1.85
N GLY A 89 -12.59 4.00 3.09
CA GLY A 89 -11.65 3.22 3.89
C GLY A 89 -11.43 3.72 5.32
N ILE A 90 -10.61 3.00 6.08
CA ILE A 90 -10.26 3.34 7.47
C ILE A 90 -9.36 4.57 7.49
N LEU A 91 -8.25 4.55 6.73
CA LEU A 91 -7.39 5.71 6.53
C LEU A 91 -7.44 6.14 5.07
N ILE A 92 -7.88 7.37 4.82
CA ILE A 92 -7.82 7.99 3.49
C ILE A 92 -6.64 8.95 3.51
N ILE A 93 -5.61 8.66 2.72
CA ILE A 93 -4.39 9.47 2.65
C ILE A 93 -4.50 10.41 1.45
N ASP A 94 -4.94 11.63 1.70
CA ASP A 94 -5.05 12.73 0.73
C ASP A 94 -3.95 13.76 1.04
N ALA A 95 -2.72 13.30 1.09
CA ALA A 95 -1.53 14.07 1.48
C ALA A 95 -0.27 13.42 0.91
N ASN A 96 0.86 14.15 0.97
CA ASN A 96 2.14 13.68 0.47
C ASN A 96 3.07 13.30 1.62
N ASP A 97 3.95 12.32 1.36
CA ASP A 97 5.04 11.89 2.24
C ASP A 97 4.55 11.46 3.64
N VAL A 98 3.49 10.64 3.66
CA VAL A 98 2.89 10.11 4.88
C VAL A 98 3.50 8.75 5.22
N THR A 99 3.74 8.51 6.51
CA THR A 99 4.15 7.21 7.05
C THR A 99 3.04 6.65 7.95
N VAL A 100 2.65 5.39 7.71
CA VAL A 100 1.74 4.63 8.59
C VAL A 100 2.48 3.40 9.06
N LYS A 101 2.62 3.20 10.38
CA LYS A 101 3.41 2.08 10.88
C LYS A 101 2.89 1.45 12.16
N ASP A 102 3.23 0.18 12.37
CA ASP A 102 3.08 -0.58 13.61
C ASP A 102 1.64 -0.64 14.17
N LEU A 103 0.64 -0.77 13.31
CA LEU A 103 -0.78 -0.87 13.69
C LEU A 103 -1.53 -1.89 12.84
N THR A 104 -2.78 -2.15 13.21
CA THR A 104 -3.69 -3.03 12.46
C THR A 104 -4.86 -2.22 11.91
N LEU A 105 -5.18 -2.45 10.63
CA LEU A 105 -6.37 -1.93 9.95
C LEU A 105 -7.27 -3.12 9.58
N GLN A 106 -8.47 -3.17 10.16
CA GLN A 106 -9.29 -4.37 10.10
C GLN A 106 -10.75 -4.09 9.74
N GLY A 107 -11.31 -4.93 8.85
CA GLY A 107 -12.74 -4.98 8.57
C GLY A 107 -13.28 -3.76 7.82
N ALA A 108 -12.49 -3.18 6.91
CA ALA A 108 -12.96 -2.12 6.02
C ALA A 108 -13.91 -2.71 4.98
N VAL A 109 -15.19 -2.34 5.08
CA VAL A 109 -16.25 -2.77 4.17
C VAL A 109 -17.07 -1.56 3.77
N VAL A 110 -17.36 -1.44 2.47
CA VAL A 110 -18.25 -0.42 1.89
C VAL A 110 -19.13 -1.05 0.81
N PRO A 111 -20.29 -0.44 0.49
CA PRO A 111 -21.27 -1.05 -0.41
C PRO A 111 -20.76 -1.29 -1.84
N ASP A 112 -19.83 -0.47 -2.33
CA ASP A 112 -19.25 -0.63 -3.68
C ASP A 112 -18.16 -1.71 -3.77
N GLY A 113 -17.84 -2.39 -2.66
CA GLY A 113 -16.89 -3.49 -2.62
C GLY A 113 -15.41 -3.08 -2.53
N ASN A 114 -15.09 -1.78 -2.40
CA ASN A 114 -13.71 -1.27 -2.37
C ASN A 114 -13.29 -0.69 -1.01
N GLY A 115 -13.89 -1.19 0.09
CA GLY A 115 -13.54 -0.79 1.45
C GLY A 115 -12.10 -1.10 1.78
N SER A 116 -11.27 -0.05 1.95
CA SER A 116 -9.83 -0.20 2.06
C SER A 116 -9.34 0.02 3.49
N GLY A 117 -8.37 -0.78 3.94
CA GLY A 117 -7.60 -0.44 5.13
C GLY A 117 -6.94 0.92 4.96
N ILE A 118 -6.22 1.11 3.83
CA ILE A 118 -5.73 2.42 3.38
C ILE A 118 -6.24 2.71 1.97
N ARG A 119 -6.85 3.89 1.80
CA ARG A 119 -7.13 4.50 0.51
C ARG A 119 -6.10 5.60 0.25
N ALA A 120 -5.15 5.39 -0.68
CA ALA A 120 -4.11 6.35 -1.00
C ALA A 120 -4.52 7.21 -2.21
N GLU A 121 -4.69 8.51 -2.00
CA GLU A 121 -5.12 9.49 -3.01
C GLU A 121 -4.08 10.61 -3.24
N GLY A 122 -3.04 10.69 -2.39
CA GLY A 122 -1.97 11.67 -2.49
C GLY A 122 -0.99 11.43 -3.64
N GLY A 123 -0.15 12.41 -3.93
CA GLY A 123 0.80 12.39 -5.06
C GLY A 123 2.27 12.22 -4.67
N GLY A 124 2.58 12.12 -3.38
CA GLY A 124 3.93 11.89 -2.85
C GLY A 124 4.17 10.43 -2.46
N THR A 125 5.10 10.22 -1.54
CA THR A 125 5.40 8.89 -1.03
C THR A 125 4.49 8.53 0.13
N LEU A 126 3.77 7.40 0.01
CA LEU A 126 3.15 6.73 1.15
C LEU A 126 4.04 5.56 1.57
N THR A 127 4.55 5.60 2.80
CA THR A 127 5.29 4.49 3.41
C THR A 127 4.39 3.78 4.41
N VAL A 128 4.26 2.46 4.24
CA VAL A 128 3.49 1.56 5.12
C VAL A 128 4.45 0.53 5.68
N GLU A 129 4.72 0.58 6.97
CA GLU A 129 5.75 -0.24 7.62
C GLU A 129 5.20 -1.02 8.82
N GLY A 130 5.39 -2.33 8.86
CA GLY A 130 4.94 -3.16 9.97
C GLY A 130 3.42 -3.20 10.20
N VAL A 131 2.63 -2.75 9.23
CA VAL A 131 1.16 -2.67 9.33
C VAL A 131 0.51 -4.03 9.04
N ARG A 132 -0.55 -4.35 9.77
CA ARG A 132 -1.39 -5.52 9.52
C ARG A 132 -2.70 -5.09 8.89
N PHE A 133 -3.04 -5.69 7.77
CA PHE A 133 -4.32 -5.54 7.07
C PHE A 133 -5.10 -6.84 7.20
N VAL A 134 -6.25 -6.78 7.87
CA VAL A 134 -7.02 -7.99 8.22
C VAL A 134 -8.46 -7.85 7.75
N ASP A 135 -8.93 -8.80 6.96
CA ASP A 135 -10.34 -8.90 6.55
C ASP A 135 -10.93 -7.61 5.94
N ASN A 136 -10.14 -6.86 5.19
CA ASN A 136 -10.65 -5.72 4.43
C ASN A 136 -11.07 -6.17 3.02
N GLN A 137 -11.94 -5.41 2.35
CA GLN A 137 -12.18 -5.63 0.93
C GLN A 137 -10.90 -5.36 0.14
N ASP A 138 -10.29 -4.16 0.25
CA ASP A 138 -8.90 -3.93 -0.15
C ASP A 138 -8.02 -3.76 1.10
N GLY A 139 -6.84 -4.36 1.12
CA GLY A 139 -5.86 -3.99 2.13
C GLY A 139 -5.39 -2.54 1.89
N ILE A 140 -4.83 -2.29 0.73
CA ILE A 140 -4.46 -0.96 0.24
C ILE A 140 -5.03 -0.76 -1.16
N LEU A 141 -5.70 0.38 -1.40
CA LEU A 141 -6.10 0.82 -2.71
C LEU A 141 -5.48 2.19 -3.00
N ALA A 142 -4.55 2.26 -3.97
CA ALA A 142 -3.96 3.51 -4.43
C ALA A 142 -4.65 4.01 -5.71
N ALA A 143 -5.12 5.25 -5.67
CA ALA A 143 -5.73 5.91 -6.82
C ALA A 143 -4.70 6.25 -7.91
N ALA A 144 -5.16 6.51 -9.12
CA ALA A 144 -4.30 6.91 -10.23
C ALA A 144 -3.61 8.25 -9.96
N ASN A 145 -2.28 8.22 -9.84
CA ASN A 145 -1.43 9.40 -9.76
C ASN A 145 0.00 9.05 -10.17
N PRO A 146 0.47 9.42 -11.38
CA PRO A 146 1.79 9.02 -11.88
C PRO A 146 2.99 9.50 -11.04
N ARG A 147 2.79 10.45 -10.12
CA ARG A 147 3.84 10.92 -9.20
C ARG A 147 3.85 10.16 -7.87
N ALA A 148 2.80 9.41 -7.58
CA ALA A 148 2.69 8.68 -6.32
C ALA A 148 3.69 7.51 -6.25
N VAL A 149 4.24 7.30 -5.07
CA VAL A 149 5.07 6.15 -4.71
C VAL A 149 4.42 5.47 -3.51
N LEU A 150 4.10 4.18 -3.66
CA LEU A 150 3.63 3.35 -2.56
C LEU A 150 4.74 2.39 -2.15
N ARG A 151 5.25 2.52 -0.92
CA ARG A 151 6.23 1.64 -0.31
C ARG A 151 5.59 0.84 0.82
N VAL A 152 5.66 -0.48 0.74
CA VAL A 152 5.08 -1.40 1.73
C VAL A 152 6.19 -2.30 2.27
N LEU A 153 6.56 -2.09 3.52
CA LEU A 153 7.72 -2.69 4.15
C LEU A 153 7.31 -3.55 5.35
N GLY A 154 7.75 -4.80 5.40
CA GLY A 154 7.55 -5.68 6.56
C GLY A 154 6.10 -5.86 7.02
N SER A 155 5.13 -5.60 6.14
CA SER A 155 3.71 -5.57 6.45
C SER A 155 3.04 -6.94 6.26
N ARG A 156 1.82 -7.10 6.78
CA ARG A 156 1.09 -8.37 6.72
C ARG A 156 -0.33 -8.16 6.22
N PHE A 157 -0.74 -8.99 5.26
CA PHE A 157 -2.07 -8.99 4.67
C PHE A 157 -2.71 -10.36 4.89
N VAL A 158 -3.84 -10.40 5.59
CA VAL A 158 -4.53 -11.65 5.93
C VAL A 158 -6.01 -11.53 5.61
N GLY A 159 -6.54 -12.41 4.78
CA GLY A 159 -7.96 -12.48 4.46
C GLY A 159 -8.50 -11.23 3.74
N ASN A 160 -7.65 -10.45 3.06
CA ASN A 160 -8.14 -9.34 2.25
C ASN A 160 -8.54 -9.82 0.85
N GLY A 161 -9.37 -9.04 0.17
CA GLY A 161 -9.92 -9.38 -1.13
C GLY A 161 -11.43 -9.59 -1.09
N SER A 162 -12.09 -9.30 -2.19
CA SER A 162 -13.53 -9.55 -2.40
C SER A 162 -13.89 -9.36 -3.86
N CYS A 163 -14.70 -10.25 -4.42
CA CYS A 163 -15.35 -10.06 -5.72
C CYS A 163 -16.86 -9.89 -5.61
N ALA A 164 -17.34 -9.44 -4.45
CA ALA A 164 -18.79 -9.22 -4.21
C ALA A 164 -19.37 -8.05 -5.05
N ASN A 165 -18.53 -7.30 -5.76
CA ASN A 165 -18.92 -6.14 -6.56
C ASN A 165 -18.98 -6.49 -8.06
N ALA A 166 -20.04 -6.07 -8.73
CA ALA A 166 -20.21 -6.24 -10.18
C ALA A 166 -19.18 -5.45 -11.03
N GLY A 167 -18.49 -4.47 -10.45
CA GLY A 167 -17.48 -3.62 -11.13
C GLY A 167 -16.05 -4.17 -11.13
N GLY A 168 -15.81 -5.33 -10.50
CA GLY A 168 -14.48 -5.94 -10.38
C GLY A 168 -14.20 -6.46 -9.00
N CYS A 169 -13.02 -7.04 -8.81
CA CYS A 169 -12.58 -7.55 -7.51
C CYS A 169 -11.69 -6.55 -6.77
N ALA A 170 -11.83 -6.51 -5.46
CA ALA A 170 -10.88 -5.89 -4.53
C ALA A 170 -9.70 -6.85 -4.26
N HIS A 171 -8.58 -6.32 -3.80
CA HIS A 171 -7.30 -7.02 -3.73
C HIS A 171 -6.60 -6.80 -2.38
N ALA A 172 -5.60 -7.62 -2.02
CA ALA A 172 -4.81 -7.28 -0.83
C ALA A 172 -4.02 -5.99 -1.05
N ILE A 173 -3.43 -5.78 -2.25
CA ILE A 173 -2.93 -4.47 -2.71
C ILE A 173 -3.47 -4.24 -4.13
N TYR A 174 -4.13 -3.11 -4.34
CA TYR A 174 -4.40 -2.55 -5.66
C TYR A 174 -3.65 -1.22 -5.81
N ALA A 175 -2.65 -1.20 -6.66
CA ALA A 175 -2.01 0.03 -7.09
C ALA A 175 -2.57 0.44 -8.46
N GLY A 176 -3.28 1.57 -8.53
CA GLY A 176 -3.69 2.20 -9.77
C GLY A 176 -2.49 2.67 -10.59
N PRO A 177 -2.68 3.41 -11.68
CA PRO A 177 -1.58 3.99 -12.47
C PRO A 177 -0.79 5.02 -11.66
N ILE A 178 0.13 4.53 -10.81
CA ILE A 178 1.07 5.32 -9.99
C ILE A 178 2.48 5.22 -10.56
N GLY A 179 3.41 6.04 -10.06
CA GLY A 179 4.81 6.00 -10.50
C GLY A 179 5.52 4.72 -10.07
N THR A 180 5.43 4.35 -8.79
CA THR A 180 6.11 3.15 -8.28
C THR A 180 5.29 2.45 -7.20
N LEU A 181 5.18 1.13 -7.33
CA LEU A 181 4.82 0.22 -6.24
C LEU A 181 6.10 -0.52 -5.80
N ASP A 182 6.45 -0.43 -4.52
CA ASP A 182 7.59 -1.10 -3.92
C ASP A 182 7.14 -1.88 -2.68
N VAL A 183 7.17 -3.23 -2.76
CA VAL A 183 6.71 -4.14 -1.70
C VAL A 183 7.86 -5.03 -1.27
N GLU A 184 8.33 -4.85 -0.05
CA GLU A 184 9.47 -5.61 0.46
C GLU A 184 9.16 -6.30 1.79
N ARG A 185 9.75 -7.49 2.00
CA ARG A 185 9.72 -8.25 3.28
C ARG A 185 8.32 -8.41 3.87
N SER A 186 7.30 -8.40 3.01
CA SER A 186 5.89 -8.43 3.40
C SER A 186 5.30 -9.83 3.24
N ARG A 187 4.20 -10.10 3.94
CA ARG A 187 3.55 -11.41 3.95
C ARG A 187 2.08 -11.28 3.59
N PHE A 188 1.64 -12.10 2.66
CA PHE A 188 0.27 -12.22 2.20
C PHE A 188 -0.21 -13.63 2.47
N ARG A 189 -1.41 -13.77 3.03
CA ARG A 189 -2.01 -15.06 3.31
C ARG A 189 -3.53 -14.99 3.22
N ASP A 190 -4.12 -16.10 2.77
CA ASP A 190 -5.56 -16.30 2.74
C ASP A 190 -6.29 -15.15 1.98
N THR A 191 -5.67 -14.63 0.91
CA THR A 191 -6.33 -13.63 0.04
C THR A 191 -7.60 -14.24 -0.53
N ARG A 192 -8.72 -13.51 -0.37
CA ARG A 192 -10.02 -13.98 -0.82
C ARG A 192 -10.36 -13.36 -2.15
N GLU A 193 -10.42 -14.18 -3.20
CA GLU A 193 -10.71 -13.73 -4.57
C GLU A 193 -9.70 -12.64 -5.01
N GLY A 194 -9.90 -12.00 -6.15
CA GLY A 194 -8.97 -10.97 -6.60
C GLY A 194 -7.51 -11.44 -6.62
N HIS A 195 -6.57 -10.53 -6.38
CA HIS A 195 -5.13 -10.81 -6.41
C HIS A 195 -4.46 -10.43 -5.09
N SER A 196 -3.34 -11.09 -4.74
CA SER A 196 -2.56 -10.63 -3.59
C SER A 196 -1.92 -9.27 -3.87
N ILE A 197 -1.36 -9.09 -5.08
CA ILE A 197 -0.83 -7.79 -5.54
C ILE A 197 -1.31 -7.55 -6.96
N LYS A 198 -2.08 -6.47 -7.18
CA LYS A 198 -2.40 -5.94 -8.51
C LYS A 198 -1.73 -4.58 -8.69
N SER A 199 -0.92 -4.43 -9.73
CA SER A 199 -0.15 -3.21 -9.97
C SER A 199 -0.32 -2.69 -11.41
N ARG A 200 -0.81 -1.46 -11.53
CA ARG A 200 -0.83 -0.68 -12.77
C ARG A 200 0.26 0.40 -12.77
N ALA A 201 1.22 0.31 -11.84
CA ALA A 201 2.30 1.26 -11.70
C ALA A 201 3.25 1.25 -12.91
N ALA A 202 3.88 2.39 -13.18
CA ALA A 202 4.93 2.46 -14.19
C ALA A 202 6.15 1.62 -13.80
N ARG A 203 6.37 1.40 -12.50
CA ARG A 203 7.39 0.48 -11.98
C ARG A 203 6.82 -0.34 -10.82
N THR A 204 6.98 -1.66 -10.88
CA THR A 204 6.57 -2.62 -9.84
C THR A 204 7.78 -3.37 -9.32
N ILE A 205 8.00 -3.31 -8.01
CA ILE A 205 9.07 -4.02 -7.29
C ILE A 205 8.42 -4.88 -6.22
N VAL A 206 8.70 -6.19 -6.22
CA VAL A 206 8.26 -7.14 -5.18
C VAL A 206 9.45 -7.97 -4.75
N LYS A 207 9.93 -7.76 -3.52
CA LYS A 207 11.16 -8.39 -3.03
C LYS A 207 11.01 -9.04 -1.66
N ASP A 208 11.63 -10.21 -1.52
CA ASP A 208 11.77 -10.91 -0.24
C ASP A 208 10.43 -11.13 0.50
N CYS A 209 9.34 -11.27 -0.27
CA CYS A 209 7.99 -11.45 0.23
C CYS A 209 7.61 -12.93 0.33
N THR A 210 6.64 -13.23 1.20
CA THR A 210 5.91 -14.49 1.20
C THR A 210 4.47 -14.21 0.76
N ILE A 211 4.04 -14.79 -0.36
CA ILE A 211 2.71 -14.60 -0.92
C ILE A 211 2.09 -16.00 -1.06
N ALA A 212 1.26 -16.37 -0.11
CA ALA A 212 0.71 -17.72 0.00
C ALA A 212 -0.82 -17.71 0.08
N ASP A 213 -1.47 -18.56 -0.69
CA ASP A 213 -2.91 -18.80 -0.54
C ASP A 213 -3.20 -19.59 0.74
N GLY A 214 -2.31 -20.52 1.12
CA GLY A 214 -2.61 -21.47 2.17
C GLY A 214 -3.76 -22.42 1.79
N PRO A 215 -4.33 -23.16 2.77
CA PRO A 215 -5.38 -24.13 2.49
C PRO A 215 -6.74 -23.48 2.16
N ASP A 216 -6.96 -22.23 2.52
CA ASP A 216 -8.25 -21.56 2.46
C ASP A 216 -8.30 -20.33 1.55
N GLY A 217 -7.16 -19.79 1.15
CA GLY A 217 -7.10 -18.66 0.23
C GLY A 217 -7.63 -19.04 -1.17
N THR A 218 -8.29 -18.07 -1.77
CA THR A 218 -8.94 -18.24 -3.09
C THR A 218 -8.45 -17.22 -4.10
N SER A 219 -7.22 -16.69 -3.93
CA SER A 219 -6.69 -15.65 -4.82
C SER A 219 -6.68 -16.09 -6.29
N SER A 220 -6.80 -15.13 -7.20
CA SER A 220 -6.63 -15.37 -8.63
C SER A 220 -5.14 -15.46 -8.97
N TYR A 221 -4.43 -14.34 -9.02
CA TYR A 221 -2.98 -14.31 -9.19
C TYR A 221 -2.28 -13.90 -7.88
N GLN A 222 -1.07 -14.41 -7.64
CA GLN A 222 -0.22 -13.89 -6.56
C GLN A 222 0.25 -12.48 -6.90
N ILE A 223 0.66 -12.26 -8.15
CA ILE A 223 1.08 -10.95 -8.66
C ILE A 223 0.47 -10.74 -10.05
N ASP A 224 -0.22 -9.62 -10.22
CA ASP A 224 -0.80 -9.16 -11.47
C ASP A 224 -0.27 -7.78 -11.84
N VAL A 225 0.31 -7.65 -13.06
CA VAL A 225 0.81 -6.40 -13.64
C VAL A 225 0.11 -6.17 -14.99
N PRO A 226 -1.21 -5.91 -14.98
CA PRO A 226 -2.04 -6.06 -16.17
C PRO A 226 -1.74 -5.08 -17.30
N ASN A 227 -1.11 -3.95 -17.00
CA ASN A 227 -0.83 -2.89 -17.97
C ASN A 227 0.65 -2.71 -18.33
N GLY A 228 1.51 -3.67 -17.99
CA GLY A 228 2.95 -3.56 -18.18
C GLY A 228 3.61 -2.60 -17.19
N GLY A 229 4.70 -1.95 -17.59
CA GLY A 229 5.61 -1.18 -16.75
C GLY A 229 6.89 -1.98 -16.47
N ASP A 230 7.89 -1.34 -15.86
CA ASP A 230 9.11 -2.04 -15.46
C ASP A 230 8.85 -2.93 -14.23
N VAL A 231 9.26 -4.20 -14.29
CA VAL A 231 8.99 -5.20 -13.25
C VAL A 231 10.27 -5.81 -12.71
N LEU A 232 10.39 -5.83 -11.37
CA LEU A 232 11.38 -6.61 -10.64
C LEU A 232 10.68 -7.45 -9.57
N ILE A 233 10.70 -8.77 -9.73
CA ILE A 233 10.18 -9.74 -8.75
C ILE A 233 11.35 -10.62 -8.34
N GLU A 234 11.84 -10.48 -7.09
CA GLU A 234 13.09 -11.06 -6.65
C GLU A 234 12.98 -11.63 -5.23
N GLY A 235 13.52 -12.85 -5.03
CA GLY A 235 13.72 -13.44 -3.71
C GLY A 235 12.41 -13.84 -2.98
N ASN A 236 11.29 -13.95 -3.69
CA ASN A 236 10.00 -14.22 -3.07
C ASN A 236 9.72 -15.73 -2.93
N ARG A 237 8.92 -16.06 -1.93
CA ARG A 237 8.25 -17.34 -1.83
C ARG A 237 6.77 -17.16 -2.20
N LEU A 238 6.36 -17.74 -3.32
CA LEU A 238 4.98 -17.78 -3.78
C LEU A 238 4.40 -19.18 -3.54
N GLU A 239 3.11 -19.26 -3.21
CA GLU A 239 2.37 -20.50 -3.09
C GLU A 239 0.99 -20.32 -3.72
N LYS A 240 0.64 -21.20 -4.68
CA LYS A 240 -0.72 -21.32 -5.18
C LYS A 240 -1.40 -22.47 -4.48
N GLY A 241 -2.46 -22.13 -3.73
CA GLY A 241 -3.18 -23.08 -2.91
C GLY A 241 -4.22 -23.90 -3.68
N PRO A 242 -4.75 -24.97 -3.05
CA PRO A 242 -5.71 -25.88 -3.67
C PRO A 242 -7.06 -25.23 -4.02
N LYS A 243 -7.40 -24.12 -3.36
CA LYS A 243 -8.65 -23.37 -3.59
C LYS A 243 -8.46 -22.12 -4.45
N SER A 244 -7.25 -21.89 -5.00
CA SER A 244 -7.00 -20.77 -5.91
C SER A 244 -8.08 -20.67 -6.98
N GLN A 245 -8.67 -19.49 -7.14
CA GLN A 245 -9.71 -19.22 -8.13
C GLN A 245 -9.15 -19.37 -9.56
N ASN A 246 -7.94 -18.88 -9.80
CA ASN A 246 -7.20 -19.10 -11.02
C ASN A 246 -6.01 -20.05 -10.77
N ARG A 247 -6.14 -21.28 -11.16
CA ARG A 247 -5.10 -22.30 -10.98
C ARG A 247 -4.00 -22.25 -12.05
N ARG A 248 -4.15 -21.39 -13.09
CA ARG A 248 -3.27 -21.41 -14.25
C ARG A 248 -2.00 -20.58 -14.08
N ASN A 249 -2.14 -19.35 -13.56
CA ASN A 249 -1.02 -18.43 -13.55
C ASN A 249 -0.71 -17.96 -12.13
N ALA A 250 0.58 -17.92 -11.75
CA ALA A 250 1.02 -17.32 -10.50
C ALA A 250 1.31 -15.83 -10.66
N ILE A 251 2.06 -15.47 -11.72
CA ILE A 251 2.39 -14.08 -12.08
C ILE A 251 1.84 -13.82 -13.47
N MET A 252 1.05 -12.76 -13.62
CA MET A 252 0.47 -12.34 -14.89
C MET A 252 0.94 -10.93 -15.25
N ILE A 253 1.34 -10.71 -16.52
CA ILE A 253 1.88 -9.43 -16.97
C ILE A 253 1.28 -9.11 -18.35
N GLY A 254 0.56 -7.97 -18.46
CA GLY A 254 0.10 -7.41 -19.73
C GLY A 254 -1.31 -7.80 -20.19
N GLU A 255 -2.07 -8.59 -19.42
CA GLU A 255 -3.36 -9.17 -19.86
C GLU A 255 -4.46 -8.15 -20.18
N GLU A 256 -4.41 -6.96 -19.61
CA GLU A 256 -5.39 -5.91 -19.86
C GLU A 256 -4.90 -4.87 -20.90
N GLY A 257 -3.84 -5.19 -21.63
CA GLY A 257 -3.21 -4.31 -22.61
C GLY A 257 -2.14 -3.40 -22.01
N VAL A 258 -1.00 -3.31 -22.70
CA VAL A 258 0.19 -2.57 -22.25
C VAL A 258 -0.03 -1.07 -22.47
N THR A 259 -0.23 -0.34 -21.37
CA THR A 259 -0.37 1.13 -21.36
C THR A 259 0.80 1.83 -20.69
N GLN A 260 1.60 1.10 -19.89
CA GLN A 260 2.82 1.60 -19.27
C GLN A 260 4.03 1.23 -20.14
N PRO A 261 5.01 2.14 -20.32
CA PRO A 261 6.27 1.80 -20.95
C PRO A 261 6.95 0.64 -20.22
N THR A 262 7.18 -0.46 -20.96
CA THR A 262 7.76 -1.69 -20.40
C THR A 262 9.15 -1.88 -21.02
N LYS A 263 10.21 -1.63 -20.26
CA LYS A 263 11.60 -1.72 -20.72
C LYS A 263 12.34 -2.90 -20.11
N SER A 264 11.91 -3.36 -18.93
CA SER A 264 12.59 -4.41 -18.16
C SER A 264 11.58 -5.27 -17.42
N LEU A 265 11.63 -6.58 -17.66
CA LEU A 265 10.86 -7.58 -16.93
C LEU A 265 11.85 -8.61 -16.36
N VAL A 266 12.11 -8.54 -15.05
CA VAL A 266 13.06 -9.42 -14.36
C VAL A 266 12.35 -10.18 -13.23
N VAL A 267 12.38 -11.51 -13.29
CA VAL A 267 11.81 -12.40 -12.27
C VAL A 267 12.88 -13.40 -11.86
N LYS A 268 13.48 -13.21 -10.69
CA LYS A 268 14.65 -14.00 -10.31
C LYS A 268 14.66 -14.44 -8.85
N ASP A 269 15.34 -15.54 -8.60
CA ASP A 269 15.62 -16.07 -7.26
C ASP A 269 14.35 -16.33 -6.43
N ASN A 270 13.19 -16.57 -7.09
CA ASN A 270 11.93 -16.86 -6.43
C ASN A 270 11.72 -18.36 -6.26
N THR A 271 10.92 -18.75 -5.29
CA THR A 271 10.40 -20.10 -5.16
C THR A 271 8.89 -20.09 -5.37
N LEU A 272 8.36 -20.90 -6.30
CA LEU A 272 6.94 -21.19 -6.41
C LEU A 272 6.66 -22.59 -5.84
N VAL A 273 5.67 -22.67 -4.96
CA VAL A 273 5.07 -23.94 -4.52
C VAL A 273 3.69 -24.02 -5.17
N ASP A 274 3.48 -25.09 -5.94
CA ASP A 274 2.20 -25.36 -6.61
C ASP A 274 1.46 -26.48 -5.90
N ASP A 275 0.44 -26.10 -5.15
CA ASP A 275 -0.45 -27.02 -4.43
C ASP A 275 -1.86 -27.08 -5.05
N THR A 276 -2.01 -26.58 -6.29
CA THR A 276 -3.31 -26.52 -6.98
C THR A 276 -3.81 -27.89 -7.46
N GLY A 277 -2.90 -28.84 -7.65
CA GLY A 277 -3.17 -30.13 -8.31
C GLY A 277 -3.33 -30.01 -9.85
N TRP A 278 -3.01 -28.87 -10.45
CA TRP A 278 -3.09 -28.61 -11.89
C TRP A 278 -1.76 -28.00 -12.38
N PRO A 279 -1.44 -28.13 -13.68
CA PRO A 279 -0.30 -27.44 -14.24
C PRO A 279 -0.44 -25.92 -14.12
N THR A 280 0.56 -25.27 -13.50
CA THR A 280 0.60 -23.83 -13.23
C THR A 280 1.70 -23.17 -14.03
N VAL A 281 1.42 -22.04 -14.68
CA VAL A 281 2.41 -21.15 -15.29
C VAL A 281 2.96 -20.22 -14.24
N PHE A 282 4.29 -20.20 -14.08
CA PHE A 282 4.92 -19.31 -13.10
C PHE A 282 4.84 -17.85 -13.56
N VAL A 283 5.30 -17.55 -14.79
CA VAL A 283 5.15 -16.21 -15.39
C VAL A 283 4.44 -16.33 -16.73
N HIS A 284 3.34 -15.62 -16.89
CA HIS A 284 2.66 -15.42 -18.17
C HIS A 284 2.87 -13.97 -18.61
N ASN A 285 3.66 -13.77 -19.67
CA ASN A 285 4.01 -12.46 -20.21
C ASN A 285 3.30 -12.22 -21.54
N GLU A 286 2.33 -11.32 -21.57
CA GLU A 286 1.61 -10.90 -22.78
C GLU A 286 2.17 -9.60 -23.38
N THR A 287 3.25 -9.06 -22.84
CA THR A 287 3.91 -7.88 -23.41
C THR A 287 4.88 -8.27 -24.53
N ALA A 288 5.26 -7.30 -25.36
CA ALA A 288 6.31 -7.50 -26.36
C ALA A 288 7.73 -7.52 -25.77
N THR A 289 7.92 -7.06 -24.54
CA THR A 289 9.24 -7.01 -23.85
C THR A 289 9.58 -8.39 -23.32
N PRO A 290 10.72 -8.98 -23.71
CA PRO A 290 11.12 -10.28 -23.20
C PRO A 290 11.37 -10.28 -21.69
N ALA A 291 10.74 -11.21 -20.98
CA ALA A 291 10.99 -11.43 -19.56
C ALA A 291 12.29 -12.24 -19.36
N VAL A 292 13.09 -11.86 -18.36
CA VAL A 292 14.28 -12.60 -17.94
C VAL A 292 13.98 -13.32 -16.63
N LEU A 293 13.91 -14.65 -16.69
CA LEU A 293 13.76 -15.52 -15.53
C LEU A 293 15.11 -16.16 -15.20
N ALA A 294 15.57 -16.02 -13.95
CA ALA A 294 16.84 -16.58 -13.51
C ALA A 294 16.77 -17.10 -12.06
N GLY A 295 17.39 -18.23 -11.77
CA GLY A 295 17.52 -18.74 -10.41
C GLY A 295 16.21 -19.12 -9.72
N ASN A 296 15.08 -19.22 -10.44
CA ASN A 296 13.79 -19.54 -9.84
C ASN A 296 13.67 -21.06 -9.58
N VAL A 297 13.05 -21.43 -8.46
CA VAL A 297 12.87 -22.81 -8.00
C VAL A 297 11.39 -23.16 -7.94
N PHE A 298 11.04 -24.36 -8.44
CA PHE A 298 9.66 -24.84 -8.47
C PHE A 298 9.49 -26.10 -7.61
N LYS A 299 8.41 -26.16 -6.84
CA LYS A 299 8.08 -27.27 -5.94
C LYS A 299 6.59 -27.62 -6.04
N GLY A 300 6.24 -28.86 -5.71
CA GLY A 300 4.86 -29.33 -5.74
C GLY A 300 4.47 -29.86 -7.12
N GLY A 301 3.40 -29.33 -7.69
CA GLY A 301 2.82 -29.78 -8.96
C GLY A 301 3.67 -29.51 -10.22
N THR A 302 3.03 -29.58 -11.36
CA THR A 302 3.68 -29.30 -12.66
C THR A 302 3.73 -27.81 -12.91
N VAL A 303 4.94 -27.23 -13.02
CA VAL A 303 5.12 -25.80 -13.28
C VAL A 303 5.72 -25.59 -14.67
N VAL A 304 5.07 -24.74 -15.46
CA VAL A 304 5.61 -24.16 -16.70
C VAL A 304 6.30 -22.85 -16.34
N PRO A 305 7.62 -22.72 -16.49
CA PRO A 305 8.34 -21.53 -16.04
C PRO A 305 7.89 -20.23 -16.70
N LEU A 306 7.62 -20.26 -18.01
CA LEU A 306 7.30 -19.07 -18.78
C LEU A 306 6.34 -19.40 -19.93
N VAL A 307 5.32 -18.56 -20.10
CA VAL A 307 4.52 -18.46 -21.33
C VAL A 307 4.67 -17.02 -21.84
N GLY A 308 4.88 -16.85 -23.15
CA GLY A 308 5.12 -15.57 -23.79
C GLY A 308 6.60 -15.24 -24.00
N PRO A 309 6.93 -14.02 -24.47
CA PRO A 309 8.29 -13.61 -24.79
C PRO A 309 9.24 -13.63 -23.57
N GLY A 310 10.42 -14.25 -23.70
CA GLY A 310 11.43 -14.20 -22.64
C GLY A 310 12.43 -15.35 -22.67
N THR A 311 13.26 -15.40 -21.63
CA THR A 311 14.30 -16.42 -21.44
C THR A 311 14.27 -16.99 -20.04
N VAL A 312 14.57 -18.28 -19.90
CA VAL A 312 14.71 -18.98 -18.60
C VAL A 312 16.16 -19.44 -18.50
N ARG A 313 16.82 -19.11 -17.36
CA ARG A 313 18.22 -19.42 -17.08
C ARG A 313 18.40 -20.09 -15.74
#